data_abc01756b3813a0f1386b1ffa6c99fb5
#
_entry.id   abc01756b3813a0f1386b1ffa6c99fb5
#
_cell.length_a   1.000
_cell.length_b   1.000
_cell.length_c   1.000
_cell.angle_alpha   90.00
_cell.angle_beta   90.00
_cell.angle_gamma   90.00
#
_symmetry.space_group_name_H-M   'P 1'
#
loop_
_entity.id
_entity.type
_entity.pdbx_description
1 polymer ?
#
loop_
_entity_poly.entity_id
_entity_poly.type
_entity_poly.pdbx_seq_one_letter_code
_entity_poly.pdbx_strand_id
1 'polypeptide(L)'
;VPKNNQGVPKALREAAVLDAASKLFTTQGYRETSIAAVGKAVGVAPAAVLWYYPTKDDLFAASLHKIFIESRRHIESNRKIAGDPHAELAELLEQMLPFRGMHREAYERMADSEALREVYGEVQRWLEERLLKVIDAHAPSDVDRTLVTDVAHIFFEGMLISVRAIDRPLTEYIDMVVDAAIGVASARKARRK
;
A
#
# COMPACT_ATOMS: atom_id res chain seq x y z
N VAL A 1 -28.36 27.91 3.07
CA VAL A 1 -28.02 28.30 1.69
C VAL A 1 -26.69 27.65 1.38
N PRO A 2 -26.58 26.78 0.33
CA PRO A 2 -25.28 26.20 -0.04
C PRO A 2 -24.33 27.32 -0.42
N LYS A 3 -23.15 27.34 0.19
CA LYS A 3 -22.05 28.25 -0.21
C LYS A 3 -21.67 27.92 -1.65
N ASN A 4 -21.86 28.90 -2.55
CA ASN A 4 -21.45 28.77 -3.94
C ASN A 4 -19.90 28.74 -4.03
N ASN A 5 -19.33 27.55 -4.24
CA ASN A 5 -17.90 27.30 -4.30
C ASN A 5 -17.28 27.58 -5.71
N GLN A 6 -17.91 28.43 -6.53
CA GLN A 6 -17.48 28.71 -7.91
C GLN A 6 -16.07 29.35 -8.03
N GLY A 7 -15.48 29.85 -6.93
CA GLY A 7 -14.13 30.45 -6.94
C GLY A 7 -12.98 29.50 -6.58
N VAL A 8 -13.25 28.26 -6.14
CA VAL A 8 -12.19 27.32 -5.75
C VAL A 8 -11.69 26.55 -6.98
N PRO A 9 -10.37 26.51 -7.27
CA PRO A 9 -9.83 25.71 -8.36
C PRO A 9 -10.23 24.25 -8.31
N LYS A 10 -10.42 23.62 -9.48
CA LYS A 10 -10.82 22.21 -9.60
C LYS A 10 -9.93 21.28 -8.73
N ALA A 11 -8.60 21.43 -8.84
CA ALA A 11 -7.64 20.61 -8.11
C ALA A 11 -7.79 20.70 -6.58
N LEU A 12 -8.10 21.87 -6.05
CA LEU A 12 -8.31 22.04 -4.60
C LEU A 12 -9.61 21.36 -4.13
N ARG A 13 -10.65 21.37 -4.96
CA ARG A 13 -11.91 20.67 -4.65
C ARG A 13 -11.74 19.15 -4.70
N GLU A 14 -11.03 18.66 -5.71
CA GLU A 14 -10.69 17.24 -5.84
C GLU A 14 -9.86 16.76 -4.65
N ALA A 15 -8.83 17.51 -4.26
CA ALA A 15 -8.02 17.21 -3.08
C ALA A 15 -8.87 17.18 -1.80
N ALA A 16 -9.77 18.14 -1.60
CA ALA A 16 -10.66 18.18 -0.44
C ALA A 16 -11.61 16.96 -0.40
N VAL A 17 -12.12 16.51 -1.55
CA VAL A 17 -12.93 15.28 -1.66
C VAL A 17 -12.10 14.07 -1.27
N LEU A 18 -10.89 13.94 -1.79
CA LEU A 18 -9.98 12.84 -1.50
C LEU A 18 -9.58 12.81 -0.02
N ASP A 19 -9.28 13.95 0.58
CA ASP A 19 -8.93 14.06 2.00
C ASP A 19 -10.08 13.62 2.90
N ALA A 20 -11.29 14.08 2.60
CA ALA A 20 -12.49 13.68 3.33
C ALA A 20 -12.79 12.17 3.19
N ALA A 21 -12.65 11.64 1.97
CA ALA A 21 -12.84 10.23 1.70
C ALA A 21 -11.80 9.36 2.42
N SER A 22 -10.52 9.71 2.34
CA SER A 22 -9.44 9.01 3.03
C SER A 22 -9.68 8.95 4.53
N LYS A 23 -10.10 10.07 5.13
CA LYS A 23 -10.45 10.12 6.55
C LYS A 23 -11.64 9.20 6.90
N LEU A 24 -12.70 9.21 6.09
CA LEU A 24 -13.88 8.38 6.34
C LEU A 24 -13.54 6.90 6.15
N PHE A 25 -12.84 6.52 5.09
CA PHE A 25 -12.41 5.13 4.88
C PHE A 25 -11.51 4.61 6.00
N THR A 26 -10.60 5.45 6.51
CA THR A 26 -9.72 5.08 7.63
C THR A 26 -10.47 4.90 8.94
N THR A 27 -11.48 5.74 9.22
CA THR A 27 -12.17 5.75 10.53
C THR A 27 -13.38 4.84 10.58
N GLN A 28 -14.09 4.65 9.48
CA GLN A 28 -15.36 3.91 9.41
C GLN A 28 -15.25 2.64 8.54
N GLY A 29 -14.20 2.52 7.74
CA GLY A 29 -14.04 1.46 6.75
C GLY A 29 -14.79 1.75 5.44
N TYR A 30 -14.54 0.86 4.47
CA TYR A 30 -15.14 0.99 3.15
C TYR A 30 -16.67 0.88 3.20
N ARG A 31 -17.23 -0.14 3.86
CA ARG A 31 -18.66 -0.47 3.81
C ARG A 31 -19.53 0.68 4.34
N GLU A 32 -19.14 1.26 5.47
CA GLU A 32 -19.89 2.33 6.16
C GLU A 32 -19.67 3.71 5.52
N THR A 33 -18.67 3.88 4.65
CA THR A 33 -18.45 5.14 3.94
C THR A 33 -19.29 5.18 2.67
N SER A 34 -20.14 6.19 2.52
CA SER A 34 -20.93 6.42 1.30
C SER A 34 -20.45 7.68 0.55
N ILE A 35 -20.66 7.71 -0.77
CA ILE A 35 -20.40 8.89 -1.61
C ILE A 35 -21.15 10.12 -1.09
N ALA A 36 -22.37 9.92 -0.57
CA ALA A 36 -23.16 10.99 0.03
C ALA A 36 -22.52 11.54 1.32
N ALA A 37 -21.94 10.66 2.17
CA ALA A 37 -21.21 11.06 3.37
C ALA A 37 -19.96 11.89 3.03
N VAL A 38 -19.22 11.47 2.00
CA VAL A 38 -18.05 12.23 1.50
C VAL A 38 -18.50 13.60 0.98
N GLY A 39 -19.51 13.65 0.14
CA GLY A 39 -20.05 14.93 -0.37
C GLY A 39 -20.50 15.86 0.75
N LYS A 40 -21.21 15.32 1.76
CA LYS A 40 -21.63 16.09 2.94
C LYS A 40 -20.44 16.66 3.71
N ALA A 41 -19.36 15.89 3.86
CA ALA A 41 -18.16 16.31 4.60
C ALA A 41 -17.47 17.54 3.97
N VAL A 42 -17.55 17.68 2.64
CA VAL A 42 -16.94 18.81 1.90
C VAL A 42 -17.95 19.82 1.37
N GLY A 43 -19.23 19.65 1.69
CA GLY A 43 -20.30 20.59 1.29
C GLY A 43 -20.67 20.56 -0.19
N VAL A 44 -20.55 19.39 -0.85
CA VAL A 44 -20.92 19.20 -2.26
C VAL A 44 -21.97 18.11 -2.44
N ALA A 45 -22.69 18.13 -3.56
CA ALA A 45 -23.62 17.07 -3.92
C ALA A 45 -22.87 15.74 -4.22
N PRO A 46 -23.47 14.56 -3.97
CA PRO A 46 -22.86 13.27 -4.32
C PRO A 46 -22.42 13.17 -5.80
N ALA A 47 -23.20 13.73 -6.71
CA ALA A 47 -22.85 13.77 -8.13
C ALA A 47 -21.54 14.52 -8.42
N ALA A 48 -21.21 15.54 -7.61
CA ALA A 48 -19.94 16.24 -7.74
C ALA A 48 -18.74 15.39 -7.30
N VAL A 49 -18.93 14.50 -6.31
CA VAL A 49 -17.91 13.52 -5.92
C VAL A 49 -17.69 12.51 -7.06
N LEU A 50 -18.78 11.96 -7.63
CA LEU A 50 -18.73 11.01 -8.73
C LEU A 50 -18.18 11.60 -10.04
N TRP A 51 -18.18 12.90 -10.17
CA TRP A 51 -17.54 13.57 -11.31
C TRP A 51 -16.01 13.49 -11.25
N TYR A 52 -15.42 13.47 -10.03
CA TYR A 52 -13.97 13.27 -9.84
C TYR A 52 -13.60 11.78 -9.80
N TYR A 53 -14.44 10.98 -9.16
CA TYR A 53 -14.22 9.54 -8.95
C TYR A 53 -15.48 8.80 -9.34
N PRO A 54 -15.55 8.25 -10.56
CA PRO A 54 -16.76 7.68 -11.15
C PRO A 54 -17.43 6.60 -10.29
N THR A 55 -16.66 5.86 -9.51
CA THR A 55 -17.15 4.85 -8.59
C THR A 55 -16.63 5.06 -7.17
N LYS A 56 -17.24 4.38 -6.21
CA LYS A 56 -16.72 4.34 -4.84
C LYS A 56 -15.37 3.62 -4.77
N ASP A 57 -15.15 2.64 -5.66
CA ASP A 57 -13.88 1.91 -5.75
C ASP A 57 -12.76 2.79 -6.29
N ASP A 58 -13.03 3.67 -7.27
CA ASP A 58 -12.05 4.66 -7.75
C ASP A 58 -11.64 5.62 -6.63
N LEU A 59 -12.60 6.10 -5.85
CA LEU A 59 -12.33 6.97 -4.71
C LEU A 59 -11.55 6.24 -3.60
N PHE A 60 -11.86 4.97 -3.39
CA PHE A 60 -11.17 4.14 -2.40
C PHE A 60 -9.73 3.81 -2.84
N ALA A 61 -9.54 3.46 -4.10
CA ALA A 61 -8.22 3.27 -4.71
C ALA A 61 -7.36 4.54 -4.59
N ALA A 62 -7.91 5.70 -4.94
CA ALA A 62 -7.23 6.98 -4.80
C ALA A 62 -6.86 7.29 -3.34
N SER A 63 -7.70 6.89 -2.38
CA SER A 63 -7.42 7.06 -0.95
C SER A 63 -6.26 6.16 -0.48
N LEU A 64 -6.20 4.91 -0.92
CA LEU A 64 -5.08 4.00 -0.64
C LEU A 64 -3.79 4.48 -1.30
N HIS A 65 -3.88 4.91 -2.56
CA HIS A 65 -2.73 5.48 -3.27
C HIS A 65 -2.16 6.72 -2.57
N LYS A 66 -3.03 7.62 -2.08
CA LYS A 66 -2.62 8.78 -1.30
C LYS A 66 -1.83 8.36 -0.05
N ILE A 67 -2.33 7.39 0.74
CA ILE A 67 -1.66 6.89 1.92
C ILE A 67 -0.27 6.33 1.54
N PHE A 68 -0.19 5.53 0.50
CA PHE A 68 1.07 4.96 0.02
C PHE A 68 2.07 6.03 -0.40
N ILE A 69 1.65 7.02 -1.20
CA ILE A 69 2.53 8.10 -1.67
C ILE A 69 3.01 8.98 -0.51
N GLU A 70 2.18 9.24 0.48
CA GLU A 70 2.57 9.98 1.68
C GLU A 70 3.60 9.20 2.51
N SER A 71 3.38 7.91 2.73
CA SER A 71 4.32 7.01 3.40
C SER A 71 5.66 6.94 2.66
N ARG A 72 5.62 6.74 1.36
CA ARG A 72 6.81 6.71 0.51
C ARG A 72 7.61 8.02 0.57
N ARG A 73 6.95 9.18 0.48
CA ARG A 73 7.62 10.49 0.61
C ARG A 73 8.26 10.66 1.98
N HIS A 74 7.58 10.23 3.04
CA HIS A 74 8.13 10.26 4.40
C HIS A 74 9.41 9.43 4.48
N ILE A 75 9.41 8.21 3.98
CA ILE A 75 10.56 7.31 3.94
C ILE A 75 11.71 7.92 3.14
N GLU A 76 11.46 8.35 1.91
CA GLU A 76 12.47 8.91 1.01
C GLU A 76 13.09 10.23 1.53
N SER A 77 12.36 10.98 2.35
CA SER A 77 12.84 12.22 2.99
C SER A 77 13.55 11.99 4.33
N ASN A 78 13.38 10.84 4.95
CA ASN A 78 13.96 10.53 6.25
C ASN A 78 15.43 10.09 6.11
N ARG A 79 16.35 11.01 6.35
CA ARG A 79 17.81 10.78 6.19
C ARG A 79 18.39 9.63 7.02
N LYS A 80 17.64 9.10 8.01
CA LYS A 80 18.11 7.98 8.84
C LYS A 80 17.89 6.63 8.17
N ILE A 81 16.93 6.54 7.26
CA ILE A 81 16.53 5.28 6.60
C ILE A 81 16.64 5.34 5.08
N ALA A 82 16.56 6.55 4.48
CA ALA A 82 16.62 6.72 3.03
C ALA A 82 17.94 6.15 2.47
N GLY A 83 17.82 5.24 1.51
CA GLY A 83 18.96 4.52 0.90
C GLY A 83 19.35 3.22 1.63
N ASP A 84 18.67 2.88 2.74
CA ASP A 84 18.72 1.56 3.36
C ASP A 84 17.46 0.77 2.98
N PRO A 85 17.51 -0.15 2.01
CA PRO A 85 16.31 -0.84 1.51
C PRO A 85 15.60 -1.68 2.59
N HIS A 86 16.35 -2.21 3.57
CA HIS A 86 15.79 -2.98 4.68
C HIS A 86 14.99 -2.07 5.63
N ALA A 87 15.57 -0.94 6.03
CA ALA A 87 14.91 0.03 6.87
C ALA A 87 13.71 0.69 6.16
N GLU A 88 13.82 1.02 4.86
CA GLU A 88 12.73 1.54 4.05
C GLU A 88 11.54 0.56 3.99
N LEU A 89 11.84 -0.73 3.81
CA LEU A 89 10.83 -1.80 3.75
C LEU A 89 10.10 -1.95 5.10
N ALA A 90 10.85 -2.00 6.19
CA ALA A 90 10.29 -2.10 7.53
C ALA A 90 9.38 -0.90 7.86
N GLU A 91 9.85 0.31 7.60
CA GLU A 91 9.11 1.56 7.85
C GLU A 91 7.81 1.61 7.04
N LEU A 92 7.83 1.23 5.74
CA LEU A 92 6.60 1.20 4.95
C LEU A 92 5.58 0.22 5.55
N LEU A 93 6.02 -0.99 5.89
CA LEU A 93 5.13 -1.98 6.48
C LEU A 93 4.56 -1.49 7.82
N GLU A 94 5.36 -0.86 8.68
CA GLU A 94 4.88 -0.27 9.94
C GLU A 94 3.81 0.80 9.70
N GLN A 95 4.01 1.66 8.70
CA GLN A 95 3.03 2.68 8.35
C GLN A 95 1.74 2.11 7.73
N MET A 96 1.81 0.96 7.05
CA MET A 96 0.66 0.31 6.44
C MET A 96 -0.16 -0.54 7.43
N LEU A 97 0.45 -1.05 8.50
CA LEU A 97 -0.24 -1.91 9.48
C LEU A 97 -1.53 -1.32 10.08
N PRO A 98 -1.62 -0.03 10.44
CA PRO A 98 -2.87 0.57 10.93
C PRO A 98 -4.03 0.50 9.92
N PHE A 99 -3.72 0.37 8.64
CA PHE A 99 -4.69 0.36 7.53
C PHE A 99 -5.03 -1.04 7.04
N ARG A 100 -4.66 -2.11 7.77
CA ARG A 100 -4.89 -3.52 7.36
C ARG A 100 -6.35 -3.82 7.01
N GLY A 101 -7.31 -3.17 7.70
CA GLY A 101 -8.72 -3.30 7.36
C GLY A 101 -9.05 -2.80 5.95
N MET A 102 -8.45 -1.66 5.56
CA MET A 102 -8.57 -1.11 4.21
C MET A 102 -7.88 -2.01 3.18
N HIS A 103 -6.68 -2.51 3.49
CA HIS A 103 -5.95 -3.41 2.60
C HIS A 103 -6.73 -4.70 2.31
N ARG A 104 -7.34 -5.30 3.33
CA ARG A 104 -8.18 -6.49 3.18
C ARG A 104 -9.40 -6.22 2.29
N GLU A 105 -10.13 -5.15 2.56
CA GLU A 105 -11.29 -4.78 1.74
C GLU A 105 -10.88 -4.50 0.29
N ALA A 106 -9.75 -3.83 0.08
CA ALA A 106 -9.23 -3.58 -1.27
C ALA A 106 -8.86 -4.89 -1.98
N TYR A 107 -8.20 -5.81 -1.29
CA TYR A 107 -7.83 -7.11 -1.83
C TYR A 107 -9.07 -7.91 -2.30
N GLU A 108 -10.12 -7.97 -1.47
CA GLU A 108 -11.39 -8.64 -1.83
C GLU A 108 -12.04 -8.02 -3.08
N ARG A 109 -11.83 -6.73 -3.34
CA ARG A 109 -12.45 -5.98 -4.44
C ARG A 109 -11.61 -5.88 -5.69
N MET A 110 -10.33 -6.26 -5.65
CA MET A 110 -9.43 -6.18 -6.82
C MET A 110 -9.92 -7.00 -8.02
N ALA A 111 -10.69 -8.07 -7.80
CA ALA A 111 -11.25 -8.87 -8.90
C ALA A 111 -12.10 -8.01 -9.84
N ASP A 112 -12.85 -7.05 -9.28
CA ASP A 112 -13.85 -6.25 -9.99
C ASP A 112 -13.42 -4.78 -10.22
N SER A 113 -12.26 -4.35 -9.70
CA SER A 113 -11.78 -2.97 -9.79
C SER A 113 -10.38 -2.87 -10.39
N GLU A 114 -10.27 -2.28 -11.58
CA GLU A 114 -9.00 -2.00 -12.24
C GLU A 114 -8.16 -0.99 -11.44
N ALA A 115 -8.78 0.07 -10.95
CA ALA A 115 -8.11 1.09 -10.14
C ALA A 115 -7.44 0.51 -8.87
N LEU A 116 -8.10 -0.44 -8.20
CA LEU A 116 -7.51 -1.13 -7.06
C LEU A 116 -6.34 -2.03 -7.47
N ARG A 117 -6.45 -2.74 -8.60
CA ARG A 117 -5.33 -3.56 -9.12
C ARG A 117 -4.11 -2.71 -9.43
N GLU A 118 -4.30 -1.54 -10.04
CA GLU A 118 -3.20 -0.62 -10.36
C GLU A 118 -2.46 -0.15 -9.11
N VAL A 119 -3.20 0.32 -8.10
CA VAL A 119 -2.62 0.77 -6.83
C VAL A 119 -1.88 -0.36 -6.12
N TYR A 120 -2.49 -1.55 -6.04
CA TYR A 120 -1.84 -2.72 -5.45
C TYR A 120 -0.54 -3.08 -6.19
N GLY A 121 -0.58 -3.12 -7.52
CA GLY A 121 0.60 -3.41 -8.34
C GLY A 121 1.73 -2.38 -8.16
N GLU A 122 1.41 -1.11 -7.89
CA GLU A 122 2.43 -0.10 -7.58
C GLU A 122 3.09 -0.35 -6.22
N VAL A 123 2.27 -0.60 -5.19
CA VAL A 123 2.77 -0.93 -3.83
C VAL A 123 3.66 -2.17 -3.87
N GLN A 124 3.19 -3.23 -4.54
CA GLN A 124 3.94 -4.48 -4.67
C GLN A 124 5.28 -4.27 -5.35
N ARG A 125 5.34 -3.60 -6.50
CA ARG A 125 6.60 -3.31 -7.19
C ARG A 125 7.58 -2.57 -6.30
N TRP A 126 7.11 -1.60 -5.52
CA TRP A 126 7.97 -0.85 -4.60
C TRP A 126 8.56 -1.74 -3.50
N LEU A 127 7.73 -2.62 -2.90
CA LEU A 127 8.17 -3.59 -1.89
C LEU A 127 9.17 -4.61 -2.46
N GLU A 128 8.88 -5.15 -3.64
CA GLU A 128 9.73 -6.12 -4.34
C GLU A 128 11.11 -5.53 -4.66
N GLU A 129 11.15 -4.30 -5.19
CA GLU A 129 12.40 -3.61 -5.50
C GLU A 129 13.30 -3.46 -4.26
N ARG A 130 12.74 -3.14 -3.09
CA ARG A 130 13.50 -3.01 -1.84
C ARG A 130 13.99 -4.36 -1.36
N LEU A 131 13.12 -5.36 -1.35
CA LEU A 131 13.51 -6.70 -0.96
C LEU A 131 14.62 -7.27 -1.86
N LEU A 132 14.50 -7.11 -3.18
CA LEU A 132 15.54 -7.55 -4.10
C LEU A 132 16.87 -6.85 -3.84
N LYS A 133 16.89 -5.56 -3.50
CA LYS A 133 18.11 -4.85 -3.11
C LYS A 133 18.72 -5.41 -1.81
N VAL A 134 17.88 -5.75 -0.81
CA VAL A 134 18.37 -6.40 0.42
C VAL A 134 19.00 -7.75 0.10
N ILE A 135 18.35 -8.55 -0.73
CA ILE A 135 18.84 -9.87 -1.14
C ILE A 135 20.13 -9.76 -1.96
N ASP A 136 20.18 -8.84 -2.92
CA ASP A 136 21.36 -8.64 -3.76
C ASP A 136 22.62 -8.24 -2.96
N ALA A 137 22.42 -7.57 -1.83
CA ALA A 137 23.53 -7.20 -0.94
C ALA A 137 24.11 -8.40 -0.15
N HIS A 138 23.35 -9.49 0.02
CA HIS A 138 23.70 -10.60 0.89
C HIS A 138 23.70 -11.98 0.21
N ALA A 139 23.06 -12.11 -0.96
CA ALA A 139 22.86 -13.39 -1.62
C ALA A 139 23.90 -13.69 -2.72
N PRO A 140 24.14 -14.99 -3.02
CA PRO A 140 24.87 -15.40 -4.21
C PRO A 140 24.23 -14.88 -5.50
N SER A 141 25.06 -14.63 -6.54
CA SER A 141 24.62 -14.09 -7.84
C SER A 141 23.65 -14.98 -8.65
N ASP A 142 23.42 -16.20 -8.20
CA ASP A 142 22.60 -17.23 -8.85
C ASP A 142 21.25 -17.49 -8.15
N VAL A 143 20.78 -16.56 -7.33
CA VAL A 143 19.45 -16.62 -6.69
C VAL A 143 18.37 -16.55 -7.77
N ASP A 144 17.39 -17.45 -7.67
CA ASP A 144 16.18 -17.42 -8.49
C ASP A 144 15.29 -16.23 -8.09
N ARG A 145 15.51 -15.08 -8.75
CA ARG A 145 14.85 -13.81 -8.42
C ARG A 145 13.34 -13.89 -8.56
N THR A 146 12.84 -14.66 -9.54
CA THR A 146 11.40 -14.84 -9.74
C THR A 146 10.79 -15.56 -8.55
N LEU A 147 11.39 -16.65 -8.08
CA LEU A 147 10.91 -17.35 -6.90
C LEU A 147 10.95 -16.48 -5.64
N VAL A 148 12.00 -15.67 -5.49
CA VAL A 148 12.09 -14.72 -4.36
C VAL A 148 10.98 -13.70 -4.40
N THR A 149 10.70 -13.14 -5.58
CA THR A 149 9.62 -12.19 -5.79
C THR A 149 8.25 -12.83 -5.45
N ASP A 150 7.98 -14.06 -5.92
CA ASP A 150 6.75 -14.79 -5.61
C ASP A 150 6.58 -15.01 -4.10
N VAL A 151 7.65 -15.45 -3.41
CA VAL A 151 7.63 -15.66 -1.96
C VAL A 151 7.40 -14.34 -1.20
N ALA A 152 8.07 -13.28 -1.63
CA ALA A 152 7.89 -11.95 -1.05
C ALA A 152 6.45 -11.45 -1.18
N HIS A 153 5.86 -11.66 -2.34
CA HIS A 153 4.48 -11.31 -2.64
C HIS A 153 3.52 -11.97 -1.63
N ILE A 154 3.59 -13.31 -1.54
CA ILE A 154 2.79 -14.10 -0.60
C ILE A 154 2.99 -13.61 0.85
N PHE A 155 4.24 -13.30 1.20
CA PHE A 155 4.57 -12.85 2.55
C PHE A 155 3.98 -11.47 2.87
N PHE A 156 4.17 -10.48 2.00
CA PHE A 156 3.65 -9.13 2.21
C PHE A 156 2.13 -9.09 2.16
N GLU A 157 1.50 -9.81 1.24
CA GLU A 157 0.06 -9.98 1.25
C GLU A 157 -0.42 -10.58 2.57
N GLY A 158 0.21 -11.67 3.00
CA GLY A 158 -0.12 -12.31 4.29
C GLY A 158 -0.02 -11.35 5.46
N MET A 159 0.98 -10.46 5.48
CA MET A 159 1.13 -9.46 6.54
C MET A 159 0.06 -8.38 6.49
N LEU A 160 -0.29 -7.89 5.30
CA LEU A 160 -1.20 -6.76 5.13
C LEU A 160 -2.69 -7.14 5.23
N ILE A 161 -3.06 -8.37 4.82
CA ILE A 161 -4.46 -8.79 4.79
C ILE A 161 -4.87 -9.74 5.93
N SER A 162 -3.90 -10.40 6.59
CA SER A 162 -4.18 -11.32 7.69
C SER A 162 -4.86 -10.63 8.87
N VAL A 163 -5.71 -11.36 9.58
CA VAL A 163 -6.28 -10.96 10.88
C VAL A 163 -5.34 -11.25 12.04
N ARG A 164 -4.25 -12.00 11.81
CA ARG A 164 -3.30 -12.38 12.84
C ARG A 164 -2.58 -11.14 13.38
N ALA A 165 -2.40 -11.09 14.70
CA ALA A 165 -1.58 -10.06 15.32
C ALA A 165 -0.11 -10.21 14.89
N ILE A 166 0.54 -9.08 14.65
CA ILE A 166 1.98 -8.97 14.43
C ILE A 166 2.54 -8.44 15.74
N ASP A 167 3.24 -9.29 16.48
CA ASP A 167 3.70 -9.07 17.85
C ASP A 167 5.23 -8.98 17.96
N ARG A 168 5.93 -9.09 16.83
CA ARG A 168 7.38 -8.94 16.72
C ARG A 168 7.74 -7.72 15.86
N PRO A 169 8.95 -7.16 16.02
CA PRO A 169 9.45 -6.14 15.10
C PRO A 169 9.39 -6.62 13.65
N LEU A 170 8.98 -5.75 12.73
CA LEU A 170 8.87 -6.10 11.31
C LEU A 170 10.21 -6.47 10.68
N THR A 171 11.30 -5.91 11.21
CA THR A 171 12.67 -6.26 10.81
C THR A 171 12.95 -7.75 10.99
N GLU A 172 12.48 -8.38 12.08
CA GLU A 172 12.66 -9.83 12.29
C GLU A 172 11.95 -10.67 11.21
N TYR A 173 10.77 -10.22 10.75
CA TYR A 173 10.05 -10.92 9.68
C TYR A 173 10.76 -10.75 8.33
N ILE A 174 11.31 -9.56 8.06
CA ILE A 174 12.06 -9.30 6.83
C ILE A 174 13.35 -10.12 6.82
N ASP A 175 14.11 -10.13 7.93
CA ASP A 175 15.33 -10.92 8.09
C ASP A 175 15.04 -12.39 7.84
N MET A 176 13.98 -12.94 8.42
CA MET A 176 13.61 -14.34 8.23
C MET A 176 13.30 -14.67 6.76
N VAL A 177 12.62 -13.78 6.02
CA VAL A 177 12.33 -13.99 4.59
C VAL A 177 13.60 -13.92 3.77
N VAL A 178 14.49 -12.97 4.06
CA VAL A 178 15.80 -12.82 3.40
C VAL A 178 16.67 -14.04 3.65
N ASP A 179 16.80 -14.47 4.90
CA ASP A 179 17.60 -15.64 5.30
C ASP A 179 17.06 -16.92 4.66
N ALA A 180 15.74 -17.11 4.63
CA ALA A 180 15.12 -18.25 3.98
C ALA A 180 15.40 -18.26 2.47
N ALA A 181 15.29 -17.12 1.80
CA ALA A 181 15.58 -16.99 0.37
C ALA A 181 17.05 -17.34 0.05
N ILE A 182 17.98 -16.81 0.84
CA ILE A 182 19.43 -17.10 0.71
C ILE A 182 19.73 -18.57 1.00
N GLY A 183 19.16 -19.11 2.08
CA GLY A 183 19.35 -20.51 2.49
C GLY A 183 18.87 -21.50 1.43
N VAL A 184 17.68 -21.27 0.87
CA VAL A 184 17.13 -22.10 -0.21
C VAL A 184 17.98 -22.03 -1.48
N ALA A 185 18.44 -20.84 -1.87
CA ALA A 185 19.30 -20.68 -3.03
C ALA A 185 20.63 -21.43 -2.87
N SER A 186 21.26 -21.32 -1.70
CA SER A 186 22.52 -22.01 -1.38
C SER A 186 22.35 -23.54 -1.37
N ALA A 187 21.26 -24.06 -0.79
CA ALA A 187 20.96 -25.49 -0.75
C ALA A 187 20.70 -26.08 -2.16
N ARG A 188 20.03 -25.33 -3.05
CA ARG A 188 19.80 -25.76 -4.44
C ARG A 188 21.11 -25.89 -5.22
N LYS A 189 22.05 -24.96 -5.02
CA LYS A 189 23.37 -25.00 -5.63
C LYS A 189 24.18 -26.22 -5.20
N ALA A 190 24.14 -26.57 -3.90
CA ALA A 190 24.80 -27.76 -3.37
C ALA A 190 24.26 -29.07 -3.93
N ARG A 191 22.96 -29.14 -4.27
CA ARG A 191 22.31 -30.35 -4.86
C ARG A 191 22.55 -30.51 -6.37
N ARG A 192 23.02 -29.46 -7.07
CA ARG A 192 23.31 -29.50 -8.52
C ARG A 192 24.78 -29.83 -8.84
N LYS A 193 25.63 -29.90 -7.82
CA LYS A 193 27.00 -30.39 -7.89
C LYS A 193 27.12 -31.85 -7.48
#